data_a55e3d4a45e8bcdc397d1480bcc1e96a
#
_entry.id   a55e3d4a45e8bcdc397d1480bcc1e96a
#
_cell.length_a   1.000
_cell.length_b   1.000
_cell.length_c   1.000
_cell.angle_alpha   90.00
_cell.angle_beta   90.00
_cell.angle_gamma   90.00
#
_symmetry.space_group_name_H-M   'P 1'
#
loop_
_entity.id
_entity.type
_entity.pdbx_description
1 polymer ?
#
loop_
_entity_poly.entity_id
_entity_poly.type
_entity_poly.pdbx_seq_one_letter_code
_entity_poly.pdbx_strand_id
1 'polypeptide(L)'
;MVQTSLYKDALTNSMTYLGQQPDTVFIGQQVLWHGNPMSTTIGEIPKDKLIEVPVMEESQMGMSLGMAMAGQFVVTFYPRWDFLICATNQLVNHVDKINLMSQGKWQPNMIIRLGKGSDKPLDPGHQHRGNYLEEFKSMCTNIKFHDLKKHDDVDAAYKNAYTEGGIHVIVEYPELYYV
;
A
#
# COMPACT_ATOMS: atom_id res chain seq x y z
N MET A 1 22.18 17.81 -5.93
CA MET A 1 21.46 16.89 -5.02
C MET A 1 20.01 17.34 -5.01
N VAL A 2 19.07 16.51 -5.40
CA VAL A 2 17.64 16.81 -5.24
C VAL A 2 17.37 16.73 -3.74
N GLN A 3 16.90 17.81 -3.15
CA GLN A 3 16.51 17.85 -1.74
C GLN A 3 15.30 16.92 -1.60
N THR A 4 15.45 15.81 -0.88
CA THR A 4 14.33 14.92 -0.55
C THR A 4 13.48 15.58 0.54
N SER A 5 12.18 15.38 0.49
CA SER A 5 11.30 15.88 1.54
C SER A 5 11.36 14.97 2.77
N LEU A 6 11.11 15.51 3.94
CA LEU A 6 10.99 14.74 5.20
C LEU A 6 9.92 13.64 5.07
N TYR A 7 8.85 13.91 4.33
CA TYR A 7 7.78 12.94 4.07
C TYR A 7 8.29 11.75 3.26
N LYS A 8 9.05 11.99 2.18
CA LYS A 8 9.64 10.94 1.36
C LYS A 8 10.68 10.13 2.14
N ASP A 9 11.49 10.79 2.95
CA ASP A 9 12.50 10.12 3.78
C ASP A 9 11.84 9.20 4.81
N ALA A 10 10.76 9.65 5.47
CA ALA A 10 9.98 8.82 6.40
C ALA A 10 9.37 7.58 5.71
N LEU A 11 8.84 7.74 4.49
CA LEU A 11 8.35 6.61 3.69
C LEU A 11 9.47 5.62 3.33
N THR A 12 10.64 6.13 2.92
CA THR A 12 11.81 5.30 2.59
C THR A 12 12.29 4.51 3.82
N ASN A 13 12.35 5.16 4.98
CA ASN A 13 12.71 4.52 6.24
C ASN A 13 11.71 3.44 6.64
N SER A 14 10.41 3.72 6.48
CA SER A 14 9.34 2.76 6.77
C SER A 14 9.42 1.53 5.86
N MET A 15 9.68 1.72 4.55
CA MET A 15 9.86 0.61 3.62
C MET A 15 11.12 -0.20 3.94
N THR A 16 12.22 0.46 4.28
CA THR A 16 13.45 -0.21 4.73
C THR A 16 13.20 -1.02 6.00
N TYR A 17 12.51 -0.46 6.99
CA TYR A 17 12.12 -1.17 8.22
C TYR A 17 11.30 -2.43 7.91
N LEU A 18 10.26 -2.33 7.08
CA LEU A 18 9.45 -3.48 6.68
C LEU A 18 10.29 -4.50 5.88
N GLY A 19 11.19 -4.04 5.01
CA GLY A 19 12.09 -4.90 4.24
C GLY A 19 13.03 -5.76 5.09
N GLN A 20 13.35 -5.29 6.29
CA GLN A 20 14.18 -6.02 7.26
C GLN A 20 13.41 -7.11 8.04
N GLN A 21 12.06 -7.08 8.02
CA GLN A 21 11.27 -8.08 8.73
C GLN A 21 11.32 -9.42 7.98
N PRO A 22 11.47 -10.56 8.67
CA PRO A 22 11.73 -11.85 8.02
C PRO A 22 10.56 -12.37 7.17
N ASP A 23 9.34 -12.02 7.51
CA ASP A 23 8.09 -12.52 6.94
C ASP A 23 7.46 -11.58 5.90
N THR A 24 8.03 -10.39 5.66
CA THR A 24 7.47 -9.44 4.70
C THR A 24 7.80 -9.77 3.26
N VAL A 25 6.82 -9.57 2.38
CA VAL A 25 6.96 -9.56 0.92
C VAL A 25 6.25 -8.35 0.34
N PHE A 26 6.73 -7.86 -0.79
CA PHE A 26 6.25 -6.65 -1.45
C PHE A 26 5.82 -7.00 -2.87
N ILE A 27 4.60 -6.66 -3.23
CA ILE A 27 4.04 -6.98 -4.55
C ILE A 27 3.41 -5.74 -5.19
N GLY A 28 3.65 -5.55 -6.46
CA GLY A 28 3.03 -4.46 -7.21
C GLY A 28 3.67 -4.23 -8.56
N GLN A 29 3.15 -3.22 -9.25
CA GLN A 29 3.72 -2.72 -10.48
C GLN A 29 4.85 -1.74 -10.17
N GLN A 30 5.95 -1.84 -10.91
CA GLN A 30 7.11 -0.95 -10.78
C GLN A 30 7.77 -0.99 -9.38
N VAL A 31 7.73 -2.15 -8.74
CA VAL A 31 8.48 -2.38 -7.49
C VAL A 31 9.94 -2.73 -7.76
N LEU A 32 10.26 -3.31 -8.93
CA LEU A 32 11.64 -3.54 -9.39
C LEU A 32 12.17 -2.42 -10.28
N TRP A 33 11.30 -1.52 -10.76
CA TRP A 33 11.64 -0.47 -11.71
C TRP A 33 11.10 0.88 -11.24
N HIS A 34 11.89 1.92 -11.39
CA HIS A 34 11.46 3.28 -11.05
C HIS A 34 10.56 3.86 -12.15
N GLY A 35 9.25 3.81 -11.95
CA GLY A 35 8.27 4.32 -12.92
C GLY A 35 7.14 5.16 -12.33
N ASN A 36 7.02 5.20 -10.99
CA ASN A 36 6.06 6.03 -10.29
C ASN A 36 6.68 6.62 -9.00
N PRO A 37 6.06 7.64 -8.38
CA PRO A 37 6.59 8.24 -7.15
C PRO A 37 6.84 7.23 -6.03
N MET A 38 5.95 6.27 -5.81
CA MET A 38 6.06 5.30 -4.73
C MET A 38 7.29 4.38 -4.90
N SER A 39 7.64 4.01 -6.16
CA SER A 39 8.82 3.19 -6.42
C SER A 39 10.13 3.88 -6.02
N THR A 40 10.14 5.21 -5.90
CA THR A 40 11.32 5.97 -5.44
C THR A 40 11.53 5.92 -3.92
N THR A 41 10.60 5.33 -3.19
CA THR A 41 10.63 5.19 -1.72
C THR A 41 10.73 3.73 -1.26
N ILE A 42 10.99 2.79 -2.17
CA ILE A 42 11.12 1.36 -1.82
C ILE A 42 12.31 1.15 -0.87
N GLY A 43 13.31 2.04 -0.91
CA GLY A 43 14.43 2.00 -0.01
C GLY A 43 15.37 0.82 -0.27
N GLU A 44 15.89 0.23 0.82
CA GLU A 44 16.85 -0.87 0.77
C GLU A 44 16.15 -2.24 0.98
N ILE A 45 15.00 -2.44 0.35
CA ILE A 45 14.32 -3.72 0.40
C ILE A 45 15.13 -4.76 -0.40
N PRO A 46 15.44 -5.95 0.17
CA PRO A 46 16.07 -7.03 -0.57
C PRO A 46 15.25 -7.43 -1.81
N LYS A 47 15.92 -7.61 -2.94
CA LYS A 47 15.25 -7.88 -4.22
C LYS A 47 14.45 -9.17 -4.25
N ASP A 48 14.84 -10.17 -3.49
CA ASP A 48 14.15 -11.45 -3.34
C ASP A 48 12.80 -11.32 -2.61
N LYS A 49 12.54 -10.18 -1.97
CA LYS A 49 11.25 -9.84 -1.37
C LYS A 49 10.33 -9.04 -2.29
N LEU A 50 10.82 -8.59 -3.44
CA LEU A 50 10.05 -7.79 -4.39
C LEU A 50 9.44 -8.67 -5.48
N ILE A 51 8.13 -8.64 -5.61
CA ILE A 51 7.36 -9.37 -6.63
C ILE A 51 6.80 -8.35 -7.60
N GLU A 52 7.43 -8.26 -8.78
CA GLU A 52 6.93 -7.42 -9.88
C GLU A 52 5.78 -8.13 -10.58
N VAL A 53 4.70 -7.41 -10.83
CA VAL A 53 3.55 -7.91 -11.57
C VAL A 53 3.19 -6.96 -12.71
N PRO A 54 2.61 -7.46 -13.81
CA PRO A 54 2.06 -6.60 -14.85
C PRO A 54 0.81 -5.86 -14.35
N VAL A 55 0.23 -5.02 -15.21
CA VAL A 55 -1.04 -4.31 -14.93
C VAL A 55 -2.16 -5.33 -14.77
N MET A 56 -2.49 -5.69 -13.53
CA MET A 56 -3.48 -6.70 -13.18
C MET A 56 -4.00 -6.51 -11.73
N GLU A 57 -4.54 -5.36 -11.43
CA GLU A 57 -4.82 -4.87 -10.08
C GLU A 57 -5.70 -5.83 -9.27
N GLU A 58 -6.76 -6.38 -9.88
CA GLU A 58 -7.63 -7.35 -9.21
C GLU A 58 -6.87 -8.65 -8.87
N SER A 59 -6.12 -9.19 -9.81
CA SER A 59 -5.31 -10.39 -9.59
C SER A 59 -4.19 -10.12 -8.57
N GLN A 60 -3.56 -8.95 -8.61
CA GLN A 60 -2.56 -8.53 -7.63
C GLN A 60 -3.15 -8.56 -6.20
N MET A 61 -4.36 -8.03 -6.00
CA MET A 61 -5.02 -8.06 -4.68
C MET A 61 -5.33 -9.49 -4.24
N GLY A 62 -5.83 -10.34 -5.15
CA GLY A 62 -6.11 -11.75 -4.86
C GLY A 62 -4.83 -12.53 -4.50
N MET A 63 -3.74 -12.31 -5.24
CA MET A 63 -2.42 -12.90 -4.92
C MET A 63 -1.92 -12.42 -3.55
N SER A 64 -2.06 -11.13 -3.27
CA SER A 64 -1.68 -10.55 -1.98
C SER A 64 -2.43 -11.21 -0.83
N LEU A 65 -3.74 -11.39 -0.97
CA LEU A 65 -4.54 -12.11 0.02
C LEU A 65 -4.08 -13.56 0.19
N GLY A 66 -3.84 -14.27 -0.92
CA GLY A 66 -3.38 -15.67 -0.88
C GLY A 66 -2.03 -15.82 -0.16
N MET A 67 -1.08 -14.94 -0.41
CA MET A 67 0.22 -14.92 0.29
C MET A 67 0.05 -14.60 1.79
N ALA A 68 -0.81 -13.65 2.12
CA ALA A 68 -1.09 -13.32 3.52
C ALA A 68 -1.78 -14.49 4.27
N MET A 69 -2.69 -15.21 3.60
CA MET A 69 -3.29 -16.42 4.15
C MET A 69 -2.28 -17.57 4.32
N ALA A 70 -1.20 -17.58 3.51
CA ALA A 70 -0.08 -18.51 3.65
C ALA A 70 0.92 -18.11 4.77
N GLY A 71 0.65 -17.02 5.49
CA GLY A 71 1.43 -16.59 6.66
C GLY A 71 2.48 -15.52 6.39
N GLN A 72 2.52 -14.94 5.20
CA GLN A 72 3.40 -13.80 4.90
C GLN A 72 2.75 -12.49 5.34
N PHE A 73 3.56 -11.52 5.73
CA PHE A 73 3.13 -10.13 5.87
C PHE A 73 3.28 -9.43 4.51
N VAL A 74 2.17 -9.09 3.88
CA VAL A 74 2.17 -8.60 2.49
C VAL A 74 2.03 -7.09 2.43
N VAL A 75 2.94 -6.42 1.72
CA VAL A 75 2.83 -5.01 1.35
C VAL A 75 2.53 -4.93 -0.14
N THR A 76 1.31 -4.55 -0.49
CA THR A 76 0.86 -4.45 -1.90
C THR A 76 0.71 -3.00 -2.31
N PHE A 77 1.18 -2.65 -3.53
CA PHE A 77 1.34 -1.27 -3.99
C PHE A 77 0.29 -0.91 -5.02
N TYR A 78 -0.45 0.17 -4.77
CA TYR A 78 -1.36 0.80 -5.71
C TYR A 78 -1.00 2.27 -5.84
N PRO A 79 -0.34 2.70 -6.92
CA PRO A 79 0.17 4.05 -7.04
C PRO A 79 -0.89 5.15 -7.00
N ARG A 80 -2.17 4.79 -7.19
CA ARG A 80 -3.31 5.72 -7.14
C ARG A 80 -4.60 5.00 -6.79
N TRP A 81 -5.55 5.75 -6.23
CA TRP A 81 -6.92 5.29 -6.00
C TRP A 81 -7.59 4.72 -7.24
N ASP A 82 -7.35 5.37 -8.39
CA ASP A 82 -7.96 4.99 -9.67
C ASP A 82 -7.55 3.56 -10.09
N PHE A 83 -6.38 3.10 -9.67
CA PHE A 83 -5.95 1.71 -9.90
C PHE A 83 -6.54 0.76 -8.85
N LEU A 84 -6.69 1.20 -7.59
CA LEU A 84 -7.34 0.37 -6.57
C LEU A 84 -8.82 0.11 -6.90
N ILE A 85 -9.50 1.02 -7.61
CA ILE A 85 -10.87 0.80 -8.12
C ILE A 85 -10.95 -0.50 -8.92
N CYS A 86 -9.93 -0.82 -9.73
CA CYS A 86 -9.88 -2.07 -10.51
C CYS A 86 -9.81 -3.33 -9.62
N ALA A 87 -9.40 -3.20 -8.36
CA ALA A 87 -9.32 -4.28 -7.37
C ALA A 87 -10.45 -4.23 -6.32
N THR A 88 -11.48 -3.42 -6.53
CA THR A 88 -12.56 -3.19 -5.53
C THR A 88 -13.25 -4.49 -5.14
N ASN A 89 -13.54 -5.38 -6.08
CA ASN A 89 -14.17 -6.66 -5.79
C ASN A 89 -13.31 -7.50 -4.82
N GLN A 90 -12.02 -7.65 -5.09
CA GLN A 90 -11.13 -8.41 -4.22
C GLN A 90 -10.99 -7.75 -2.84
N LEU A 91 -10.90 -6.43 -2.79
CA LEU A 91 -10.76 -5.70 -1.54
C LEU A 91 -12.02 -5.83 -0.67
N VAL A 92 -13.19 -5.51 -1.22
CA VAL A 92 -14.44 -5.40 -0.46
C VAL A 92 -15.05 -6.77 -0.16
N ASN A 93 -15.07 -7.68 -1.13
CA ASN A 93 -15.75 -8.97 -1.00
C ASN A 93 -14.85 -10.08 -0.44
N HIS A 94 -13.53 -9.97 -0.58
CA HIS A 94 -12.62 -11.02 -0.13
C HIS A 94 -11.70 -10.54 1.00
N VAL A 95 -10.87 -9.54 0.79
CA VAL A 95 -9.89 -9.07 1.79
C VAL A 95 -10.59 -8.59 3.06
N ASP A 96 -11.60 -7.73 2.94
CA ASP A 96 -12.36 -7.23 4.09
C ASP A 96 -13.17 -8.33 4.81
N LYS A 97 -13.60 -9.37 4.11
CA LYS A 97 -14.53 -10.38 4.64
C LYS A 97 -13.87 -11.70 5.05
N ILE A 98 -12.61 -11.95 4.70
CA ILE A 98 -11.98 -13.27 4.87
C ILE A 98 -11.98 -13.75 6.33
N ASN A 99 -11.76 -12.86 7.28
CA ASN A 99 -11.81 -13.19 8.71
C ASN A 99 -13.22 -13.64 9.12
N LEU A 100 -14.25 -12.92 8.70
CA LEU A 100 -15.65 -13.25 8.97
C LEU A 100 -16.06 -14.55 8.27
N MET A 101 -15.75 -14.69 6.97
CA MET A 101 -16.08 -15.89 6.19
C MET A 101 -15.43 -17.15 6.73
N SER A 102 -14.21 -17.03 7.27
CA SER A 102 -13.48 -18.13 7.88
C SER A 102 -13.80 -18.37 9.37
N GLN A 103 -14.71 -17.57 9.95
CA GLN A 103 -15.02 -17.60 11.38
C GLN A 103 -13.76 -17.42 12.26
N GLY A 104 -12.91 -16.45 11.87
CA GLY A 104 -11.68 -16.13 12.59
C GLY A 104 -10.49 -17.07 12.34
N LYS A 105 -10.63 -18.10 11.49
CA LYS A 105 -9.54 -19.04 11.19
C LYS A 105 -8.41 -18.41 10.40
N TRP A 106 -8.73 -17.46 9.52
CA TRP A 106 -7.76 -16.69 8.73
C TRP A 106 -7.75 -15.25 9.18
N GLN A 107 -6.58 -14.79 9.60
CA GLN A 107 -6.32 -13.41 10.00
C GLN A 107 -5.08 -12.92 9.21
N PRO A 108 -5.25 -12.60 7.92
CA PRO A 108 -4.14 -12.19 7.08
C PRO A 108 -3.58 -10.84 7.52
N ASN A 109 -2.26 -10.69 7.40
CA ASN A 109 -1.53 -9.47 7.71
C ASN A 109 -1.13 -8.77 6.40
N MET A 110 -1.70 -7.60 6.14
CA MET A 110 -1.49 -6.88 4.89
C MET A 110 -1.44 -5.37 5.09
N ILE A 111 -0.54 -4.73 4.38
CA ILE A 111 -0.57 -3.29 4.12
C ILE A 111 -0.88 -3.08 2.64
N ILE A 112 -1.97 -2.40 2.36
CA ILE A 112 -2.31 -1.89 1.04
C ILE A 112 -1.78 -0.46 0.99
N ARG A 113 -0.60 -0.30 0.38
CA ARG A 113 0.08 0.97 0.23
C ARG A 113 -0.50 1.70 -0.98
N LEU A 114 -1.05 2.88 -0.78
CA LEU A 114 -1.89 3.55 -1.76
C LEU A 114 -1.53 5.03 -1.91
N GLY A 115 -1.30 5.46 -3.15
CA GLY A 115 -1.12 6.88 -3.47
C GLY A 115 -2.45 7.59 -3.70
N LYS A 116 -2.64 8.75 -3.07
CA LYS A 116 -3.72 9.67 -3.43
C LYS A 116 -3.46 10.26 -4.82
N GLY A 117 -4.51 10.41 -5.62
CA GLY A 117 -4.42 11.13 -6.90
C GLY A 117 -4.07 12.62 -6.69
N SER A 118 -3.16 13.15 -7.50
CA SER A 118 -2.68 14.52 -7.41
C SER A 118 -2.37 15.09 -8.79
N ASP A 119 -2.44 16.41 -8.94
CA ASP A 119 -2.00 17.15 -10.12
C ASP A 119 -0.53 17.62 -10.01
N LYS A 120 0.14 17.29 -8.90
CA LYS A 120 1.53 17.68 -8.63
C LYS A 120 2.37 16.44 -8.28
N PRO A 121 3.66 16.43 -8.64
CA PRO A 121 4.42 17.42 -9.39
C PRO A 121 4.12 17.42 -10.90
N LEU A 122 3.40 16.40 -11.38
CA LEU A 122 2.96 16.22 -12.76
C LEU A 122 1.46 15.96 -12.77
N ASP A 123 0.73 16.69 -13.60
CA ASP A 123 -0.69 16.45 -13.82
C ASP A 123 -0.91 15.22 -14.73
N PRO A 124 -1.44 14.11 -14.19
CA PRO A 124 -1.70 12.91 -14.96
C PRO A 124 -3.06 12.92 -15.70
N GLY A 125 -3.82 14.00 -15.59
CA GLY A 125 -5.16 14.13 -16.13
C GLY A 125 -6.26 13.71 -15.17
N HIS A 126 -7.51 14.00 -15.54
CA HIS A 126 -8.69 13.84 -14.68
C HIS A 126 -8.93 12.42 -14.17
N GLN A 127 -8.55 11.40 -14.95
CA GLN A 127 -8.70 9.99 -14.59
C GLN A 127 -7.75 9.51 -13.48
N HIS A 128 -6.82 10.36 -13.04
CA HIS A 128 -5.76 9.96 -12.10
C HIS A 128 -5.62 10.92 -10.91
N ARG A 129 -6.69 11.67 -10.59
CA ARG A 129 -6.73 12.61 -9.47
C ARG A 129 -7.70 12.21 -8.36
N GLY A 130 -8.23 11.00 -8.43
CA GLY A 130 -9.23 10.50 -7.48
C GLY A 130 -8.73 10.45 -6.05
N ASN A 131 -9.64 10.67 -5.12
CA ASN A 131 -9.50 10.36 -3.71
C ASN A 131 -10.82 9.76 -3.23
N TYR A 132 -10.81 8.46 -3.00
CA TYR A 132 -12.02 7.70 -2.67
C TYR A 132 -11.95 7.11 -1.26
N LEU A 133 -11.23 7.78 -0.35
CA LEU A 133 -11.00 7.30 1.01
C LEU A 133 -12.30 7.04 1.77
N GLU A 134 -13.24 8.00 1.73
CA GLU A 134 -14.48 7.89 2.50
C GLU A 134 -15.43 6.85 1.89
N GLU A 135 -15.42 6.71 0.56
CA GLU A 135 -16.18 5.68 -0.14
C GLU A 135 -15.69 4.27 0.24
N PHE A 136 -14.39 4.05 0.21
CA PHE A 136 -13.83 2.75 0.61
C PHE A 136 -13.99 2.47 2.10
N LYS A 137 -13.86 3.46 2.98
CA LYS A 137 -14.19 3.31 4.40
C LYS A 137 -15.65 2.89 4.62
N SER A 138 -16.57 3.39 3.81
CA SER A 138 -17.99 3.02 3.92
C SER A 138 -18.28 1.59 3.46
N MET A 139 -17.47 1.07 2.52
CA MET A 139 -17.64 -0.29 1.99
C MET A 139 -16.91 -1.36 2.82
N CYS A 140 -15.86 -0.99 3.53
CA CYS A 140 -15.00 -1.91 4.27
C CYS A 140 -15.18 -1.71 5.78
N THR A 141 -15.43 -2.80 6.52
CA THR A 141 -15.71 -2.76 7.96
C THR A 141 -14.62 -3.39 8.82
N ASN A 142 -13.72 -4.17 8.23
CA ASN A 142 -12.66 -4.90 8.94
C ASN A 142 -11.25 -4.42 8.56
N ILE A 143 -11.17 -3.39 7.71
CA ILE A 143 -9.91 -2.79 7.25
C ILE A 143 -9.68 -1.48 8.01
N LYS A 144 -8.46 -1.28 8.51
CA LYS A 144 -8.05 -0.02 9.12
C LYS A 144 -7.49 0.92 8.05
N PHE A 145 -7.99 2.16 8.01
CA PHE A 145 -7.55 3.18 7.06
C PHE A 145 -6.72 4.25 7.75
N HIS A 146 -5.56 4.56 7.17
CA HIS A 146 -4.65 5.61 7.63
C HIS A 146 -4.50 6.67 6.54
N ASP A 147 -4.72 7.92 6.88
CA ASP A 147 -4.63 9.06 5.96
C ASP A 147 -3.40 9.91 6.33
N LEU A 148 -2.27 9.66 5.65
CA LEU A 148 -0.96 10.19 6.03
C LEU A 148 -0.70 11.58 5.45
N LYS A 149 -1.30 12.62 6.03
CA LYS A 149 -1.12 14.02 5.58
C LYS A 149 0.16 14.69 6.09
N LYS A 150 0.86 14.07 7.05
CA LYS A 150 2.05 14.65 7.68
C LYS A 150 3.17 13.62 7.76
N HIS A 151 4.42 14.08 7.65
CA HIS A 151 5.59 13.20 7.76
C HIS A 151 5.72 12.55 9.14
N ASP A 152 5.33 13.24 10.21
CA ASP A 152 5.42 12.73 11.59
C ASP A 152 4.55 11.47 11.83
N ASP A 153 3.49 11.30 11.04
CA ASP A 153 2.56 10.19 11.19
C ASP A 153 3.01 8.92 10.42
N VAL A 154 3.96 9.05 9.48
CA VAL A 154 4.33 7.99 8.54
C VAL A 154 4.94 6.80 9.24
N ASP A 155 6.03 7.01 9.96
CA ASP A 155 6.77 5.93 10.63
C ASP A 155 5.91 5.16 11.62
N ALA A 156 5.11 5.88 12.41
CA ALA A 156 4.21 5.28 13.38
C ALA A 156 3.13 4.42 12.70
N ALA A 157 2.53 4.92 11.60
CA ALA A 157 1.49 4.19 10.89
C ALA A 157 1.99 2.84 10.35
N TYR A 158 3.17 2.83 9.68
CA TYR A 158 3.73 1.59 9.13
C TYR A 158 4.21 0.61 10.19
N LYS A 159 4.87 1.09 11.24
CA LYS A 159 5.34 0.25 12.35
C LYS A 159 4.17 -0.35 13.14
N ASN A 160 3.16 0.47 13.43
CA ASN A 160 1.95 -0.01 14.12
C ASN A 160 1.19 -1.01 13.28
N ALA A 161 1.01 -0.78 11.97
CA ALA A 161 0.35 -1.72 11.07
C ALA A 161 1.06 -3.09 11.06
N TYR A 162 2.39 -3.10 11.07
CA TYR A 162 3.16 -4.34 11.16
C TYR A 162 2.99 -5.05 12.51
N THR A 163 3.09 -4.31 13.61
CA THR A 163 3.04 -4.90 14.97
C THR A 163 1.65 -5.31 15.42
N GLU A 164 0.62 -4.58 15.01
CA GLU A 164 -0.78 -4.90 15.30
C GLU A 164 -1.30 -6.06 14.46
N GLY A 165 -0.76 -6.23 13.26
CA GLY A 165 -1.29 -7.17 12.28
C GLY A 165 -2.69 -6.80 11.78
N GLY A 166 -3.28 -7.68 10.97
CA GLY A 166 -4.53 -7.42 10.30
C GLY A 166 -4.36 -6.69 8.96
N ILE A 167 -5.40 -6.01 8.51
CA ILE A 167 -5.42 -5.40 7.18
C ILE A 167 -5.48 -3.89 7.30
N HIS A 168 -4.53 -3.21 6.68
CA HIS A 168 -4.37 -1.77 6.73
C HIS A 168 -4.30 -1.19 5.31
N VAL A 169 -5.08 -0.16 5.03
CA VAL A 169 -4.91 0.72 3.86
C VAL A 169 -4.20 1.97 4.31
N ILE A 170 -3.03 2.22 3.78
CA ILE A 170 -2.22 3.40 4.11
C ILE A 170 -2.17 4.33 2.89
N VAL A 171 -2.82 5.47 3.01
CA VAL A 171 -2.96 6.47 1.95
C VAL A 171 -1.85 7.50 2.06
N GLU A 172 -1.02 7.59 1.03
CA GLU A 172 0.09 8.53 0.89
C GLU A 172 -0.24 9.65 -0.07
N TYR A 173 0.49 10.75 0.07
CA TYR A 173 0.34 11.99 -0.68
C TYR A 173 1.56 12.23 -1.58
N PRO A 174 1.57 11.77 -2.85
CA PRO A 174 2.73 11.91 -3.74
C PRO A 174 3.19 13.35 -3.94
N GLU A 175 2.30 14.34 -3.82
CA GLU A 175 2.65 15.75 -3.86
C GLU A 175 3.60 16.17 -2.73
N LEU A 176 3.60 15.47 -1.60
CA LEU A 176 4.49 15.74 -0.47
C LEU A 176 5.88 15.13 -0.61
N TYR A 177 6.12 14.29 -1.64
CA TYR A 177 7.43 13.67 -1.86
C TYR A 177 8.50 14.66 -2.35
N TYR A 178 8.08 15.84 -2.79
CA TYR A 178 8.94 16.81 -3.47
C TYR A 178 8.90 18.21 -2.83
N VAL A 179 8.39 18.32 -1.62
CA VAL A 179 8.23 19.60 -0.89
C VAL A 179 9.22 19.69 0.26
#